data_327ca148c4258975ff53a796be8985d6
#
_entry.id   327ca148c4258975ff53a796be8985d6
#
_cell.length_a   1.000
_cell.length_b   1.000
_cell.length_c   1.000
_cell.angle_alpha   90.00
_cell.angle_beta   90.00
_cell.angle_gamma   90.00
#
_symmetry.space_group_name_H-M   'P 1'
#
loop_
_entity.id
_entity.type
_entity.pdbx_description
1 polymer ?
#
loop_
_entity_poly.entity_id
_entity_poly.type
_entity_poly.pdbx_seq_one_letter_code
_entity_poly.pdbx_strand_id
1 'polypeptide(L)'
;MNIYDTALLPVLQRFLAEKSTRPRLFVVHIMGSHTYFPERLEHAIHYDYYNRNFSAYLQTIEQTDAFLQSVYKLLEAQHLPFSMLYFADHGLMTKDRSSSFFATLTHGDTHPNKAVYRIPFALLNSDDSEHKVIKVNKSAFHFLKGYAHWLGIEEPSLSGYDFLSTTPDTLKVFNQYENVPFESLEEDEVIRN
;
A
#
# COMPACT_ATOMS: atom_id res chain seq x y z
N MET A 1 -24.83 3.87 4.73
CA MET A 1 -24.02 3.38 5.87
C MET A 1 -22.65 3.13 5.32
N ASN A 2 -21.64 3.84 5.81
CA ASN A 2 -20.25 3.58 5.39
C ASN A 2 -19.78 2.26 6.03
N ILE A 3 -19.20 1.38 5.23
CA ILE A 3 -18.55 0.17 5.73
C ILE A 3 -17.07 0.51 5.80
N TYR A 4 -16.50 0.49 7.00
CA TYR A 4 -15.08 0.74 7.23
C TYR A 4 -14.27 -0.55 7.08
N ASP A 5 -12.99 -0.42 6.79
CA ASP A 5 -12.08 -1.56 6.60
C ASP A 5 -12.00 -2.46 7.84
N THR A 6 -12.18 -1.90 9.03
CA THR A 6 -12.25 -2.66 10.29
C THR A 6 -13.35 -3.73 10.32
N ALA A 7 -14.40 -3.59 9.50
CA ALA A 7 -15.42 -4.63 9.34
C ALA A 7 -14.89 -5.94 8.74
N LEU A 8 -13.71 -5.91 8.11
CA LEU A 8 -13.04 -7.10 7.58
C LEU A 8 -12.35 -7.92 8.68
N LEU A 9 -11.99 -7.32 9.82
CA LEU A 9 -11.27 -8.01 10.90
C LEU A 9 -12.04 -9.22 11.47
N PRO A 10 -13.33 -9.13 11.85
CA PRO A 10 -14.07 -10.29 12.32
C PRO A 10 -14.28 -11.35 11.22
N VAL A 11 -14.33 -10.95 9.95
CA VAL A 11 -14.41 -11.89 8.83
C VAL A 11 -13.10 -12.67 8.69
N LEU A 12 -11.97 -11.98 8.70
CA LEU A 12 -10.64 -12.60 8.67
C LEU A 12 -10.44 -13.52 9.88
N GLN A 13 -10.79 -13.06 11.08
CA GLN A 13 -10.69 -13.85 12.32
C GLN A 13 -11.46 -15.17 12.21
N ARG A 14 -12.68 -15.15 11.67
CA ARG A 14 -13.48 -16.34 11.46
C ARG A 14 -12.79 -17.33 10.51
N PHE A 15 -12.24 -16.85 9.38
CA PHE A 15 -11.52 -17.71 8.44
C PHE A 15 -10.21 -18.25 9.03
N LEU A 16 -9.50 -17.45 9.81
CA LEU A 16 -8.29 -17.90 10.50
C LEU A 16 -8.56 -19.02 11.52
N ALA A 17 -9.72 -19.00 12.18
CA ALA A 17 -10.12 -20.02 13.14
C ALA A 17 -10.43 -21.39 12.49
N GLU A 18 -10.64 -21.46 11.19
CA GLU A 18 -10.86 -22.70 10.46
C GLU A 18 -9.55 -23.52 10.39
N LYS A 19 -9.61 -24.79 10.82
CA LYS A 19 -8.46 -25.69 10.76
C LYS A 19 -8.11 -26.03 9.31
N SER A 20 -6.83 -26.00 8.97
CA SER A 20 -6.31 -26.45 7.68
C SER A 20 -4.99 -27.19 7.87
N THR A 21 -4.79 -28.25 7.11
CA THR A 21 -3.51 -28.95 6.99
C THR A 21 -2.65 -28.44 5.85
N ARG A 22 -3.15 -27.45 5.09
CA ARG A 22 -2.46 -26.86 3.94
C ARG A 22 -2.21 -25.38 4.21
N PRO A 23 -1.15 -24.80 3.65
CA PRO A 23 -0.98 -23.35 3.61
C PRO A 23 -2.22 -22.67 3.02
N ARG A 24 -2.56 -21.49 3.54
CA ARG A 24 -3.69 -20.69 3.06
C ARG A 24 -3.21 -19.31 2.68
N LEU A 25 -3.73 -18.79 1.59
CA LEU A 25 -3.54 -17.40 1.18
C LEU A 25 -4.84 -16.64 1.46
N PHE A 26 -4.73 -15.52 2.15
CA PHE A 26 -5.81 -14.55 2.34
C PHE A 26 -5.46 -13.28 1.59
N VAL A 27 -6.35 -12.83 0.72
CA VAL A 27 -6.25 -11.53 0.06
C VAL A 27 -7.28 -10.61 0.71
N VAL A 28 -6.81 -9.60 1.42
CA VAL A 28 -7.65 -8.63 2.12
C VAL A 28 -7.56 -7.31 1.36
N HIS A 29 -8.61 -6.98 0.60
CA HIS A 29 -8.69 -5.75 -0.16
C HIS A 29 -9.37 -4.68 0.69
N ILE A 30 -8.67 -3.60 0.97
CA ILE A 30 -9.13 -2.47 1.78
C ILE A 30 -9.31 -1.22 0.92
N MET A 31 -10.15 -0.32 1.37
CA MET A 31 -10.30 1.01 0.76
C MET A 31 -9.19 1.96 1.17
N GLY A 32 -8.67 1.81 2.39
CA GLY A 32 -7.56 2.60 2.90
C GLY A 32 -7.77 4.11 2.70
N SER A 33 -6.75 4.74 2.10
CA SER A 33 -6.73 6.19 1.82
C SER A 33 -7.35 6.55 0.47
N HIS A 34 -8.44 5.88 0.06
CA HIS A 34 -9.19 6.24 -1.15
C HIS A 34 -9.99 7.55 -0.94
N THR A 35 -10.11 8.38 -1.98
CA THR A 35 -11.00 9.55 -1.99
C THR A 35 -12.46 9.11 -1.75
N TYR A 36 -13.32 9.81 -1.07
CA TYR A 36 -13.20 11.04 -0.31
C TYR A 36 -12.70 10.75 1.11
N PHE A 37 -11.54 11.21 1.49
CA PHE A 37 -10.88 10.85 2.75
C PHE A 37 -11.74 11.07 4.01
N PRO A 38 -12.46 12.20 4.18
CA PRO A 38 -13.30 12.39 5.38
C PRO A 38 -14.37 11.31 5.57
N GLU A 39 -14.84 10.67 4.49
CA GLU A 39 -15.85 9.61 4.54
C GLU A 39 -15.26 8.24 4.89
N ARG A 40 -13.94 8.11 4.87
CA ARG A 40 -13.21 6.89 5.24
C ARG A 40 -12.87 6.82 6.72
N LEU A 41 -13.03 7.93 7.46
CA LEU A 41 -12.65 8.02 8.85
C LEU A 41 -13.75 7.49 9.77
N GLU A 42 -13.36 6.63 10.71
CA GLU A 42 -14.25 6.13 11.78
C GLU A 42 -14.46 7.16 12.88
N HIS A 43 -13.56 8.15 12.99
CA HIS A 43 -13.57 9.18 14.02
C HIS A 43 -13.42 10.58 13.42
N ALA A 44 -13.72 11.60 14.23
CA ALA A 44 -13.54 12.99 13.83
C ALA A 44 -12.06 13.28 13.46
N ILE A 45 -11.85 14.20 12.51
CA ILE A 45 -10.51 14.62 12.10
C ILE A 45 -9.83 15.30 13.27
N HIS A 46 -8.63 14.82 13.64
CA HIS A 46 -7.81 15.36 14.71
C HIS A 46 -6.47 15.94 14.22
N TYR A 47 -6.08 15.67 12.99
CA TYR A 47 -4.94 16.33 12.37
C TYR A 47 -5.29 17.76 11.95
N ASP A 48 -4.33 18.67 12.06
CA ASP A 48 -4.39 20.04 11.54
C ASP A 48 -3.20 20.25 10.60
N TYR A 49 -3.38 19.90 9.33
CA TYR A 49 -2.32 19.97 8.33
C TYR A 49 -2.85 20.52 7.02
N TYR A 50 -2.27 21.58 6.53
CA TYR A 50 -2.50 22.26 5.25
C TYR A 50 -3.98 22.63 4.98
N ASN A 51 -4.87 21.67 4.88
CA ASN A 51 -6.32 21.84 4.81
C ASN A 51 -7.05 20.59 5.32
N ARG A 52 -8.40 20.67 5.40
CA ARG A 52 -9.23 19.57 5.89
C ARG A 52 -9.02 18.26 5.10
N ASN A 53 -8.80 18.34 3.78
CA ASN A 53 -8.66 17.17 2.92
C ASN A 53 -7.33 16.45 3.20
N PHE A 54 -6.23 17.23 3.36
CA PHE A 54 -4.93 16.68 3.72
C PHE A 54 -4.90 16.13 5.15
N SER A 55 -5.54 16.84 6.08
CA SER A 55 -5.70 16.37 7.47
C SER A 55 -6.43 15.02 7.51
N ALA A 56 -7.53 14.89 6.75
CA ALA A 56 -8.26 13.64 6.64
C ALA A 56 -7.41 12.53 5.98
N TYR A 57 -6.65 12.86 4.94
CA TYR A 57 -5.76 11.91 4.29
C TYR A 57 -4.71 11.34 5.25
N LEU A 58 -4.04 12.19 6.03
CA LEU A 58 -3.07 11.73 7.04
C LEU A 58 -3.73 10.78 8.05
N GLN A 59 -4.95 11.10 8.48
CA GLN A 59 -5.69 10.25 9.41
C GLN A 59 -6.13 8.92 8.79
N THR A 60 -6.42 8.87 7.48
CA THR A 60 -6.67 7.58 6.80
C THR A 60 -5.44 6.69 6.75
N ILE A 61 -4.23 7.27 6.65
CA ILE A 61 -2.97 6.52 6.73
C ILE A 61 -2.78 5.93 8.13
N GLU A 62 -2.99 6.74 9.18
CA GLU A 62 -2.95 6.26 10.57
C GLU A 62 -3.97 5.12 10.81
N GLN A 63 -5.19 5.28 10.30
CA GLN A 63 -6.23 4.25 10.40
C GLN A 63 -5.83 2.95 9.67
N THR A 64 -5.20 3.07 8.50
CA THR A 64 -4.68 1.92 7.75
C THR A 64 -3.58 1.21 8.54
N ASP A 65 -2.66 1.96 9.15
CA ASP A 65 -1.59 1.38 9.98
C ASP A 65 -2.18 0.61 11.18
N ALA A 66 -3.16 1.18 11.87
CA ALA A 66 -3.86 0.51 12.96
C ALA A 66 -4.61 -0.76 12.50
N PHE A 67 -5.18 -0.74 11.30
CA PHE A 67 -5.79 -1.92 10.69
C PHE A 67 -4.76 -3.01 10.43
N LEU A 68 -3.62 -2.68 9.81
CA LEU A 68 -2.53 -3.62 9.54
C LEU A 68 -1.97 -4.23 10.84
N GLN A 69 -1.82 -3.41 11.89
CA GLN A 69 -1.43 -3.90 13.21
C GLN A 69 -2.45 -4.90 13.76
N SER A 70 -3.74 -4.65 13.55
CA SER A 70 -4.81 -5.55 13.99
C SER A 70 -4.78 -6.87 13.23
N VAL A 71 -4.54 -6.84 11.92
CA VAL A 71 -4.35 -8.04 11.09
C VAL A 71 -3.14 -8.84 11.59
N TYR A 72 -2.02 -8.17 11.82
CA TYR A 72 -0.80 -8.82 12.33
C TYR A 72 -1.06 -9.54 13.67
N LYS A 73 -1.74 -8.90 14.61
CA LYS A 73 -2.12 -9.50 15.90
C LYS A 73 -3.04 -10.70 15.74
N LEU A 74 -3.97 -10.68 14.78
CA LEU A 74 -4.84 -11.82 14.48
C LEU A 74 -4.04 -13.02 13.94
N LEU A 75 -3.02 -12.76 13.10
CA LEU A 75 -2.11 -13.80 12.60
C LEU A 75 -1.24 -14.38 13.72
N GLU A 76 -0.63 -13.52 14.54
CA GLU A 76 0.19 -13.89 15.69
C GLU A 76 -0.56 -14.80 16.67
N ALA A 77 -1.83 -14.49 16.92
CA ALA A 77 -2.70 -15.26 17.81
C ALA A 77 -2.98 -16.69 17.31
N GLN A 78 -2.68 -17.02 16.06
CA GLN A 78 -2.80 -18.39 15.56
C GLN A 78 -1.65 -19.29 16.00
N HIS A 79 -0.53 -18.74 16.48
CA HIS A 79 0.69 -19.47 16.84
C HIS A 79 1.23 -20.37 15.72
N LEU A 80 1.04 -19.96 14.48
CA LEU A 80 1.52 -20.61 13.26
C LEU A 80 2.46 -19.67 12.51
N PRO A 81 3.42 -20.20 11.74
CA PRO A 81 4.21 -19.36 10.82
C PRO A 81 3.32 -18.64 9.82
N PHE A 82 3.59 -17.34 9.62
CA PHE A 82 2.89 -16.54 8.63
C PHE A 82 3.84 -15.54 7.96
N SER A 83 3.43 -15.10 6.78
CA SER A 83 4.01 -13.98 6.06
C SER A 83 2.89 -13.04 5.61
N MET A 84 3.04 -11.74 5.84
CA MET A 84 2.08 -10.70 5.51
C MET A 84 2.72 -9.70 4.56
N LEU A 85 2.19 -9.58 3.34
CA LEU A 85 2.62 -8.62 2.33
C LEU A 85 1.58 -7.49 2.24
N TYR A 86 2.02 -6.25 2.40
CA TYR A 86 1.22 -5.05 2.22
C TYR A 86 1.75 -4.18 1.09
N PHE A 87 0.88 -3.71 0.23
CA PHE A 87 1.19 -2.72 -0.80
C PHE A 87 -0.07 -1.95 -1.20
N ALA A 88 0.12 -0.74 -1.75
CA ALA A 88 -0.94 0.02 -2.40
C ALA A 88 -0.90 -0.21 -3.91
N ASP A 89 -2.01 0.02 -4.59
CA ASP A 89 -2.13 -0.06 -6.05
C ASP A 89 -1.52 1.17 -6.75
N HIS A 90 -1.63 2.35 -6.14
CA HIS A 90 -1.04 3.61 -6.61
C HIS A 90 -0.81 4.59 -5.46
N GLY A 91 -0.02 5.62 -5.71
CA GLY A 91 0.12 6.78 -4.85
C GLY A 91 -0.81 7.92 -5.27
N LEU A 92 -0.60 9.09 -4.68
CA LEU A 92 -1.39 10.30 -4.97
C LEU A 92 -0.46 11.50 -5.19
N MET A 93 -0.84 12.36 -6.12
CA MET A 93 -0.18 13.64 -6.37
C MET A 93 -1.07 14.80 -5.94
N THR A 94 -0.44 15.94 -5.64
CA THR A 94 -1.16 17.16 -5.29
C THR A 94 -1.67 17.86 -6.55
N LYS A 95 -2.93 18.29 -6.52
CA LYS A 95 -3.59 19.09 -7.55
C LYS A 95 -4.15 20.39 -6.96
N ASP A 96 -4.36 21.38 -7.84
CA ASP A 96 -4.95 22.70 -7.52
C ASP A 96 -4.18 23.49 -6.42
N ARG A 97 -2.86 23.52 -6.55
CA ARG A 97 -1.92 24.13 -5.59
C ARG A 97 -1.96 25.64 -5.50
N SER A 98 -2.69 26.31 -6.40
CA SER A 98 -2.81 27.76 -6.42
C SER A 98 -3.43 28.36 -5.14
N SER A 99 -4.13 27.53 -4.38
CA SER A 99 -4.73 27.90 -3.09
C SER A 99 -4.79 26.69 -2.19
N SER A 100 -4.41 26.88 -0.91
CA SER A 100 -4.58 25.83 0.11
C SER A 100 -6.02 25.36 0.25
N PHE A 101 -6.98 26.23 -0.01
CA PHE A 101 -8.41 25.88 0.06
C PHE A 101 -8.83 24.87 -1.00
N PHE A 102 -8.30 24.97 -2.23
CA PHE A 102 -8.67 24.09 -3.35
C PHE A 102 -7.73 22.91 -3.54
N ALA A 103 -6.54 22.92 -2.92
CA ALA A 103 -5.58 21.84 -3.07
C ALA A 103 -6.18 20.49 -2.64
N THR A 104 -5.99 19.48 -3.47
CA THR A 104 -6.48 18.12 -3.24
C THR A 104 -5.44 17.10 -3.68
N LEU A 105 -5.70 15.82 -3.38
CA LEU A 105 -4.88 14.68 -3.76
C LEU A 105 -5.63 13.85 -4.81
N THR A 106 -4.92 13.45 -5.87
CA THR A 106 -5.49 12.68 -6.98
C THR A 106 -4.45 11.74 -7.60
N HIS A 107 -4.92 10.68 -8.26
CA HIS A 107 -4.14 9.85 -9.18
C HIS A 107 -4.61 9.99 -10.65
N GLY A 108 -5.77 10.60 -10.86
CA GLY A 108 -6.45 10.70 -12.16
C GLY A 108 -6.11 11.97 -12.95
N ASP A 109 -4.84 12.37 -13.01
CA ASP A 109 -4.42 13.50 -13.83
C ASP A 109 -3.85 13.03 -15.18
N THR A 110 -3.98 13.89 -16.20
CA THR A 110 -3.42 13.63 -17.54
C THR A 110 -1.89 13.75 -17.59
N HIS A 111 -1.30 14.37 -16.58
CA HIS A 111 0.15 14.52 -16.43
C HIS A 111 0.57 14.01 -15.03
N PRO A 112 0.58 12.69 -14.81
CA PRO A 112 0.93 12.12 -13.53
C PRO A 112 2.42 12.38 -13.23
N ASN A 113 2.72 12.71 -11.98
CA ASN A 113 4.08 12.84 -11.49
C ASN A 113 4.55 11.57 -10.75
N LYS A 114 5.79 11.56 -10.25
CA LYS A 114 6.37 10.41 -9.56
C LYS A 114 5.59 9.95 -8.34
N ALA A 115 4.88 10.85 -7.64
CA ALA A 115 4.15 10.51 -6.42
C ALA A 115 3.00 9.53 -6.66
N VAL A 116 2.39 9.55 -7.86
CA VAL A 116 1.33 8.61 -8.25
C VAL A 116 1.85 7.16 -8.31
N TYR A 117 3.13 6.96 -8.59
CA TYR A 117 3.73 5.63 -8.77
C TYR A 117 4.54 5.15 -7.58
N ARG A 118 4.78 6.02 -6.59
CA ARG A 118 5.46 5.64 -5.35
C ARG A 118 4.44 5.10 -4.37
N ILE A 119 4.57 3.83 -4.03
CA ILE A 119 3.66 3.14 -3.12
C ILE A 119 4.42 2.62 -1.89
N PRO A 120 3.75 2.51 -0.74
CA PRO A 120 4.27 1.71 0.36
C PRO A 120 4.31 0.24 -0.04
N PHE A 121 5.38 -0.45 0.37
CA PHE A 121 5.54 -1.88 0.20
C PHE A 121 6.21 -2.44 1.46
N ALA A 122 5.54 -3.35 2.14
CA ALA A 122 6.05 -3.95 3.37
C ALA A 122 5.82 -5.46 3.38
N LEU A 123 6.81 -6.19 3.86
CA LEU A 123 6.75 -7.63 4.10
C LEU A 123 7.07 -7.87 5.57
N LEU A 124 6.20 -8.60 6.27
CA LEU A 124 6.33 -8.95 7.67
C LEU A 124 6.18 -10.47 7.82
N ASN A 125 7.13 -11.11 8.48
CA ASN A 125 7.08 -12.53 8.76
C ASN A 125 7.00 -12.77 10.28
N SER A 126 6.43 -13.90 10.66
CA SER A 126 6.32 -14.29 12.08
C SER A 126 7.66 -14.51 12.79
N ASP A 127 8.74 -14.69 12.04
CA ASP A 127 10.10 -14.92 12.51
C ASP A 127 11.05 -13.73 12.32
N ASP A 128 10.52 -12.59 11.88
CA ASP A 128 11.32 -11.36 11.76
C ASP A 128 11.85 -10.93 13.13
N SER A 129 13.17 -10.78 13.25
CA SER A 129 13.85 -10.36 14.48
C SER A 129 14.32 -8.90 14.46
N GLU A 130 14.29 -8.26 13.31
CA GLU A 130 14.75 -6.89 13.11
C GLU A 130 13.96 -6.19 12.00
N HIS A 131 13.85 -4.87 12.10
CA HIS A 131 13.31 -4.03 11.02
C HIS A 131 14.42 -3.71 10.00
N LYS A 132 14.15 -3.99 8.73
CA LYS A 132 15.05 -3.70 7.60
C LYS A 132 14.39 -2.73 6.63
N VAL A 133 15.14 -1.73 6.20
CA VAL A 133 14.72 -0.83 5.12
C VAL A 133 15.61 -1.09 3.90
N ILE A 134 15.02 -1.62 2.84
CA ILE A 134 15.69 -1.86 1.55
C ILE A 134 15.50 -0.60 0.69
N LYS A 135 16.58 0.20 0.60
CA LYS A 135 16.57 1.48 -0.13
C LYS A 135 16.84 1.29 -1.63
N VAL A 136 16.03 0.45 -2.26
CA VAL A 136 16.13 0.14 -3.69
C VAL A 136 14.76 0.21 -4.31
N ASN A 137 14.65 0.90 -5.44
CA ASN A 137 13.40 0.99 -6.17
C ASN A 137 13.09 -0.32 -6.91
N LYS A 138 11.89 -0.82 -6.72
CA LYS A 138 11.34 -2.01 -7.38
C LYS A 138 10.21 -1.62 -8.33
N SER A 139 10.09 -2.35 -9.43
CA SER A 139 9.08 -2.09 -10.44
C SER A 139 7.88 -3.03 -10.32
N ALA A 140 6.68 -2.46 -10.31
CA ALA A 140 5.44 -3.25 -10.34
C ALA A 140 5.30 -4.11 -11.63
N PHE A 141 6.07 -3.86 -12.68
CA PHE A 141 6.15 -4.74 -13.85
C PHE A 141 6.64 -6.15 -13.52
N HIS A 142 7.36 -6.29 -12.41
CA HIS A 142 7.84 -7.58 -11.91
C HIS A 142 6.98 -8.16 -10.78
N PHE A 143 5.84 -7.51 -10.47
CA PHE A 143 5.01 -7.88 -9.32
C PHE A 143 4.65 -9.36 -9.34
N LEU A 144 4.17 -9.88 -10.46
CA LEU A 144 3.75 -11.29 -10.55
C LEU A 144 4.91 -12.27 -10.26
N LYS A 145 6.12 -11.95 -10.70
CA LYS A 145 7.31 -12.78 -10.42
C LYS A 145 7.68 -12.76 -8.94
N GLY A 146 7.75 -11.57 -8.33
CA GLY A 146 8.03 -11.43 -6.92
C GLY A 146 6.95 -12.03 -6.03
N TYR A 147 5.69 -11.93 -6.44
CA TYR A 147 4.56 -12.53 -5.74
C TYR A 147 4.61 -14.07 -5.80
N ALA A 148 4.92 -14.65 -6.97
CA ALA A 148 5.14 -16.08 -7.13
C ALA A 148 6.29 -16.58 -6.27
N HIS A 149 7.42 -15.85 -6.26
CA HIS A 149 8.57 -16.15 -5.40
C HIS A 149 8.19 -16.13 -3.91
N TRP A 150 7.49 -15.09 -3.46
CA TRP A 150 7.00 -14.98 -2.09
C TRP A 150 6.08 -16.12 -1.68
N LEU A 151 5.21 -16.59 -2.59
CA LEU A 151 4.32 -17.72 -2.36
C LEU A 151 4.99 -19.09 -2.48
N GLY A 152 6.27 -19.16 -2.87
CA GLY A 152 6.98 -20.40 -3.13
C GLY A 152 6.47 -21.15 -4.36
N ILE A 153 5.92 -20.42 -5.36
CA ILE A 153 5.46 -21.00 -6.62
C ILE A 153 6.66 -21.17 -7.56
N GLU A 154 6.97 -22.41 -7.91
CA GLU A 154 8.02 -22.78 -8.84
C GLU A 154 7.48 -22.89 -10.26
N GLU A 155 7.45 -21.78 -10.98
CA GLU A 155 7.06 -21.69 -12.39
C GLU A 155 8.20 -21.02 -13.17
N PRO A 156 8.81 -21.67 -14.18
CA PRO A 156 9.98 -21.13 -14.89
C PRO A 156 9.76 -19.74 -15.48
N SER A 157 8.56 -19.43 -15.99
CA SER A 157 8.24 -18.12 -16.56
C SER A 157 8.14 -17.00 -15.51
N LEU A 158 7.97 -17.35 -14.23
CA LEU A 158 7.84 -16.45 -13.09
C LEU A 158 9.08 -16.40 -12.19
N SER A 159 10.13 -17.17 -12.53
CA SER A 159 11.33 -17.28 -11.72
C SER A 159 12.25 -16.05 -11.81
N GLY A 160 13.23 -15.99 -10.88
CA GLY A 160 14.39 -15.10 -10.98
C GLY A 160 14.12 -13.65 -10.53
N TYR A 161 13.09 -13.41 -9.71
CA TYR A 161 12.85 -12.09 -9.12
C TYR A 161 12.46 -12.19 -7.65
N ASP A 162 13.08 -11.34 -6.83
CA ASP A 162 12.81 -11.22 -5.40
C ASP A 162 12.59 -9.74 -5.03
N PHE A 163 11.48 -9.43 -4.38
CA PHE A 163 11.17 -8.10 -3.86
C PHE A 163 12.22 -7.58 -2.88
N LEU A 164 12.81 -8.47 -2.11
CA LEU A 164 13.78 -8.13 -1.06
C LEU A 164 15.23 -8.07 -1.56
N SER A 165 15.46 -8.35 -2.84
CA SER A 165 16.82 -8.22 -3.40
C SER A 165 17.27 -6.75 -3.41
N THR A 166 18.57 -6.53 -3.20
CA THR A 166 19.18 -5.20 -3.23
C THR A 166 19.55 -4.72 -4.64
N THR A 167 19.20 -5.49 -5.67
CA THR A 167 19.43 -5.11 -7.07
C THR A 167 18.32 -4.14 -7.51
N PRO A 168 18.66 -2.95 -8.00
CA PRO A 168 17.65 -2.00 -8.50
C PRO A 168 17.03 -2.48 -9.81
N ASP A 169 15.77 -2.16 -10.01
CA ASP A 169 15.08 -2.41 -11.27
C ASP A 169 15.25 -1.23 -12.24
N THR A 170 15.13 -1.54 -13.55
CA THR A 170 14.86 -0.49 -14.54
C THR A 170 13.40 -0.06 -14.41
N LEU A 171 13.19 1.17 -13.95
CA LEU A 171 11.86 1.67 -13.67
C LEU A 171 11.19 2.22 -14.91
N LYS A 172 10.07 1.61 -15.28
CA LYS A 172 9.13 2.12 -16.28
C LYS A 172 7.75 2.18 -15.66
N VAL A 173 6.96 3.15 -16.11
CA VAL A 173 5.57 3.34 -15.68
C VAL A 173 4.69 3.62 -16.88
N PHE A 174 3.42 3.28 -16.78
CA PHE A 174 2.42 3.60 -17.79
C PHE A 174 1.79 4.96 -17.44
N ASN A 175 2.01 5.97 -18.30
CA ASN A 175 1.56 7.35 -18.06
C ASN A 175 0.16 7.63 -18.63
N GLN A 176 -0.68 6.59 -18.78
CA GLN A 176 -1.99 6.54 -19.43
C GLN A 176 -1.96 6.47 -20.97
N TYR A 177 -0.82 6.70 -21.61
CA TYR A 177 -0.66 6.65 -23.07
C TYR A 177 0.39 5.63 -23.49
N GLU A 178 1.54 5.62 -22.82
CA GLU A 178 2.67 4.78 -23.16
C GLU A 178 3.52 4.46 -21.92
N ASN A 179 4.42 3.49 -22.08
CA ASN A 179 5.43 3.18 -21.06
C ASN A 179 6.59 4.17 -21.17
N VAL A 180 6.80 4.96 -20.14
CA VAL A 180 7.90 5.92 -20.04
C VAL A 180 8.87 5.55 -18.91
N PRO A 181 10.14 5.99 -18.97
CA PRO A 181 11.05 5.88 -17.83
C PRO A 181 10.49 6.66 -16.63
N PHE A 182 10.48 6.06 -15.46
CA PHE A 182 10.02 6.73 -14.23
C PHE A 182 10.78 8.04 -13.97
N GLU A 183 12.08 8.07 -14.26
CA GLU A 183 12.93 9.24 -14.06
C GLU A 183 12.59 10.44 -15.00
N SER A 184 11.85 10.19 -16.08
CA SER A 184 11.36 11.28 -16.94
C SER A 184 10.18 12.04 -16.37
N LEU A 185 9.55 11.53 -15.31
CA LEU A 185 8.44 12.19 -14.65
C LEU A 185 8.92 13.27 -13.68
N GLU A 186 8.10 14.30 -13.50
CA GLU A 186 8.33 15.35 -12.52
C GLU A 186 8.18 14.82 -11.10
N GLU A 187 8.90 15.43 -10.15
CA GLU A 187 8.66 15.22 -8.73
C GLU A 187 7.41 15.97 -8.28
N ASP A 188 6.72 15.43 -7.27
CA ASP A 188 5.67 16.21 -6.60
C ASP A 188 6.30 17.26 -5.67
N GLU A 189 5.67 18.42 -5.57
CA GLU A 189 6.12 19.44 -4.65
C GLU A 189 5.86 19.03 -3.20
N VAL A 190 6.81 19.30 -2.34
CA VAL A 190 6.64 19.12 -0.91
C VAL A 190 5.71 20.21 -0.39
N ILE A 191 4.54 19.83 0.10
CA ILE A 191 3.63 20.74 0.82
C ILE A 191 4.20 20.97 2.22
N ARG A 192 4.34 22.21 2.58
CA ARG A 192 4.77 22.63 3.93
C ARG A 192 3.68 23.51 4.54
N ASN A 193 3.43 23.32 5.83
CA ASN A 193 2.62 24.25 6.63
C ASN A 193 3.35 25.57 6.81
#